data_0d5246e615578d8f4e4ae756cfa7d726
#
_entry.id   0d5246e615578d8f4e4ae756cfa7d726
#
_cell.length_a   1.000
_cell.length_b   1.000
_cell.length_c   1.000
_cell.angle_alpha   90.00
_cell.angle_beta   90.00
_cell.angle_gamma   90.00
#
_symmetry.space_group_name_H-M   'P 1'
#
loop_
_entity.id
_entity.type
_entity.pdbx_description
1 polymer ?
#
loop_
_entity_poly.entity_id
_entity_poly.type
_entity_poly.pdbx_seq_one_letter_code
_entity_poly.pdbx_strand_id
1 'polypeptide(L)'
;MRLSIGSFLFRVLMVMTFVTSGVAHAQLRVVITEGQVAPTPIAIADFTGPDGEVTEIGRQMSAIISNDLESSGLFQPIDSAAFIAPPKAPSIRPNFSDWTPVGAKGLLVGSAYTDENGMLQVEFVLWDVVTQKDITQGSGNSDPAGLRQLSHKIADYVYEEFTGDTGYFDTQIVYVAESGSQAQRVKRLAIMDQDGHNHRYLTNGLDLVLTPRFSPTANEVAYLNYFNEEPNVYLLDVFTARTERLGSFPGMTFAPRFGPDGDKLIMSLAKDGLTDIYEMDMRTQSISQLTKSASIDTSPSYSPDGKRIVFNSDRGGSQQLYVMNADGSKVKRVSYGDGRYATPVWSPRGDIIAFTKMTNGTFYIGVMNIDGSGERLLAQGFLVEG
;
A
#
# COMPACT_ATOMS: atom_id res chain seq x y z
N MET A 1 42.87 72.33 -27.63
CA MET A 1 41.92 72.81 -28.66
C MET A 1 40.98 71.69 -29.07
N ARG A 2 39.69 71.91 -28.99
CA ARG A 2 38.49 71.05 -29.30
C ARG A 2 38.16 69.94 -28.35
N LEU A 3 37.22 70.25 -27.46
CA LEU A 3 36.35 69.34 -26.74
C LEU A 3 35.46 68.52 -27.71
N SER A 4 35.26 67.26 -27.38
CA SER A 4 34.16 66.48 -27.92
C SER A 4 33.41 65.85 -26.73
N ILE A 5 32.17 66.25 -26.60
CA ILE A 5 31.17 65.83 -25.61
C ILE A 5 30.60 64.51 -26.15
N GLY A 6 30.83 63.42 -25.46
CA GLY A 6 30.17 62.09 -25.69
C GLY A 6 29.04 61.92 -24.70
N SER A 7 27.81 61.91 -25.22
CA SER A 7 26.56 61.71 -24.47
C SER A 7 26.46 60.31 -23.93
N PHE A 8 26.25 60.21 -22.60
CA PHE A 8 25.98 58.97 -21.88
C PHE A 8 24.47 58.67 -21.94
N LEU A 9 24.09 57.70 -22.79
CA LEU A 9 22.73 57.19 -22.83
C LEU A 9 22.54 56.18 -21.70
N PHE A 10 21.81 56.56 -20.66
CA PHE A 10 21.34 55.69 -19.56
C PHE A 10 20.15 54.87 -20.08
N ARG A 11 20.38 53.58 -20.42
CA ARG A 11 19.30 52.63 -20.69
C ARG A 11 18.78 52.10 -19.34
N VAL A 12 17.61 52.59 -18.91
CA VAL A 12 16.84 52.00 -17.82
C VAL A 12 16.23 50.72 -18.33
N LEU A 13 16.73 49.55 -17.89
CA LEU A 13 16.14 48.23 -18.12
C LEU A 13 15.03 48.04 -17.08
N MET A 14 13.78 48.25 -17.51
CA MET A 14 12.59 47.98 -16.68
C MET A 14 12.38 46.45 -16.60
N VAL A 15 12.83 45.82 -15.52
CA VAL A 15 12.55 44.42 -15.20
C VAL A 15 11.12 44.31 -14.72
N MET A 16 10.23 43.88 -15.60
CA MET A 16 8.84 43.58 -15.27
C MET A 16 8.80 42.20 -14.59
N THR A 17 8.81 42.19 -13.25
CA THR A 17 8.56 40.97 -12.46
C THR A 17 7.09 40.59 -12.58
N PHE A 18 6.81 39.56 -13.36
CA PHE A 18 5.51 38.87 -13.33
C PHE A 18 5.40 38.13 -11.98
N VAL A 19 4.68 38.69 -11.04
CA VAL A 19 4.17 37.98 -9.87
C VAL A 19 3.03 37.10 -10.38
N THR A 20 3.31 35.86 -10.68
CA THR A 20 2.27 34.85 -10.81
C THR A 20 1.67 34.62 -9.43
N SER A 21 0.54 35.23 -9.17
CA SER A 21 -0.30 34.89 -8.02
C SER A 21 -0.77 33.44 -8.22
N GLY A 22 -0.05 32.49 -7.63
CA GLY A 22 -0.54 31.14 -7.46
C GLY A 22 -1.83 31.23 -6.64
N VAL A 23 -2.96 30.92 -7.25
CA VAL A 23 -4.22 30.76 -6.53
C VAL A 23 -4.02 29.54 -5.63
N ALA A 24 -3.78 29.78 -4.33
CA ALA A 24 -3.80 28.72 -3.34
C ALA A 24 -5.22 28.19 -3.31
N HIS A 25 -5.45 27.05 -3.95
CA HIS A 25 -6.67 26.29 -3.78
C HIS A 25 -6.65 25.78 -2.35
N ALA A 26 -7.56 26.23 -1.52
CA ALA A 26 -7.81 25.64 -0.22
C ALA A 26 -8.45 24.26 -0.44
N GLN A 27 -7.63 23.26 -0.75
CA GLN A 27 -8.04 21.87 -0.78
C GLN A 27 -8.42 21.44 0.63
N LEU A 28 -9.56 20.81 0.79
CA LEU A 28 -9.95 20.16 2.04
C LEU A 28 -8.96 19.01 2.25
N ARG A 29 -8.02 19.18 3.17
CA ARG A 29 -6.98 18.18 3.45
C ARG A 29 -7.22 17.58 4.81
N VAL A 30 -7.32 16.25 4.87
CA VAL A 30 -7.32 15.52 6.15
C VAL A 30 -5.88 15.55 6.71
N VAL A 31 -5.66 16.33 7.74
CA VAL A 31 -4.36 16.37 8.45
C VAL A 31 -4.43 15.40 9.61
N ILE A 32 -3.73 14.27 9.48
CA ILE A 32 -3.57 13.29 10.57
C ILE A 32 -2.51 13.86 11.53
N THR A 33 -2.94 14.63 12.51
CA THR A 33 -2.14 14.97 13.69
C THR A 33 -2.51 14.04 14.83
N GLU A 34 -1.57 13.74 15.73
CA GLU A 34 -1.73 12.86 16.88
C GLU A 34 -3.03 13.15 17.66
N GLY A 35 -4.06 12.34 17.42
CA GLY A 35 -5.39 12.43 18.01
C GLY A 35 -6.40 11.73 17.12
N GLN A 36 -7.48 11.19 17.68
CA GLN A 36 -8.55 10.59 16.88
C GLN A 36 -9.11 11.66 15.92
N VAL A 37 -8.74 11.56 14.66
CA VAL A 37 -9.34 12.38 13.60
C VAL A 37 -10.73 11.85 13.37
N ALA A 38 -11.76 12.67 13.58
CA ALA A 38 -13.11 12.30 13.19
C ALA A 38 -13.15 12.01 11.69
N PRO A 39 -13.68 10.85 11.27
CA PRO A 39 -13.75 10.51 9.85
C PRO A 39 -14.48 11.59 9.06
N THR A 40 -14.03 11.85 7.83
CA THR A 40 -14.63 12.84 6.94
C THR A 40 -15.95 12.31 6.39
N PRO A 41 -17.10 12.98 6.65
CA PRO A 41 -18.38 12.57 6.09
C PRO A 41 -18.38 12.78 4.57
N ILE A 42 -18.67 11.72 3.82
CA ILE A 42 -18.74 11.73 2.35
C ILE A 42 -20.06 11.12 1.85
N ALA A 43 -20.69 11.77 0.91
CA ALA A 43 -21.85 11.23 0.23
C ALA A 43 -21.41 10.55 -1.08
N ILE A 44 -21.84 9.32 -1.28
CA ILE A 44 -21.57 8.53 -2.48
C ILE A 44 -22.94 8.19 -3.08
N ALA A 45 -23.32 8.91 -4.15
CA ALA A 45 -24.57 8.65 -4.82
C ALA A 45 -24.49 7.34 -5.62
N ASP A 46 -25.61 6.60 -5.68
CA ASP A 46 -25.69 5.46 -6.59
C ASP A 46 -25.48 5.92 -8.04
N PHE A 47 -24.63 5.21 -8.77
CA PHE A 47 -24.30 5.59 -10.14
C PHE A 47 -25.48 5.29 -11.07
N THR A 48 -25.69 6.18 -12.03
CA THR A 48 -26.84 6.15 -12.94
C THR A 48 -26.45 5.63 -14.32
N GLY A 49 -27.47 5.21 -15.08
CA GLY A 49 -27.34 4.93 -16.51
C GLY A 49 -27.43 6.21 -17.36
N PRO A 50 -27.37 6.06 -18.70
CA PRO A 50 -27.50 7.18 -19.63
C PRO A 50 -28.88 7.89 -19.57
N ASP A 51 -29.90 7.21 -19.06
CA ASP A 51 -31.26 7.73 -18.84
C ASP A 51 -31.40 8.50 -17.52
N GLY A 52 -30.34 8.53 -16.69
CA GLY A 52 -30.34 9.16 -15.37
C GLY A 52 -31.00 8.33 -14.26
N GLU A 53 -31.35 7.08 -14.55
CA GLU A 53 -31.90 6.17 -13.56
C GLU A 53 -30.77 5.30 -12.94
N VAL A 54 -30.91 4.96 -11.67
CA VAL A 54 -29.93 4.16 -10.95
C VAL A 54 -29.87 2.74 -11.53
N THR A 55 -28.67 2.30 -11.93
CA THR A 55 -28.46 0.95 -12.44
C THR A 55 -28.05 -0.02 -11.34
N GLU A 56 -28.22 -1.32 -11.55
CA GLU A 56 -27.72 -2.34 -10.63
C GLU A 56 -26.19 -2.32 -10.53
N ILE A 57 -25.51 -2.13 -11.66
CA ILE A 57 -24.06 -1.91 -11.74
C ILE A 57 -23.67 -0.70 -10.91
N GLY A 58 -24.42 0.38 -11.02
CA GLY A 58 -24.19 1.63 -10.30
C GLY A 58 -24.29 1.46 -8.78
N ARG A 59 -25.28 0.70 -8.28
CA ARG A 59 -25.40 0.37 -6.84
C ARG A 59 -24.22 -0.47 -6.35
N GLN A 60 -23.81 -1.46 -7.13
CA GLN A 60 -22.65 -2.28 -6.77
C GLN A 60 -21.37 -1.46 -6.67
N MET A 61 -21.15 -0.54 -7.62
CA MET A 61 -19.99 0.34 -7.60
C MET A 61 -20.00 1.29 -6.39
N SER A 62 -21.12 1.98 -6.14
CA SER A 62 -21.23 2.88 -4.99
C SER A 62 -21.02 2.16 -3.66
N ALA A 63 -21.53 0.93 -3.53
CA ALA A 63 -21.33 0.10 -2.34
C ALA A 63 -19.85 -0.30 -2.14
N ILE A 64 -19.14 -0.70 -3.20
CA ILE A 64 -17.71 -1.03 -3.12
C ILE A 64 -16.91 0.20 -2.72
N ILE A 65 -17.12 1.34 -3.37
CA ILE A 65 -16.42 2.60 -3.07
C ILE A 65 -16.68 3.03 -1.61
N SER A 66 -17.93 2.90 -1.14
CA SER A 66 -18.29 3.22 0.25
C SER A 66 -17.53 2.34 1.23
N ASN A 67 -17.51 1.03 1.01
CA ASN A 67 -16.80 0.08 1.87
C ASN A 67 -15.29 0.34 1.90
N ASP A 68 -14.68 0.63 0.76
CA ASP A 68 -13.26 0.96 0.66
C ASP A 68 -12.93 2.19 1.51
N LEU A 69 -13.63 3.29 1.29
CA LEU A 69 -13.39 4.53 2.01
C LEU A 69 -13.63 4.38 3.51
N GLU A 70 -14.70 3.68 3.92
CA GLU A 70 -14.99 3.40 5.33
C GLU A 70 -13.89 2.56 5.97
N SER A 71 -13.38 1.54 5.26
CA SER A 71 -12.33 0.64 5.76
C SER A 71 -11.02 1.36 6.10
N SER A 72 -10.77 2.51 5.48
CA SER A 72 -9.60 3.34 5.76
C SER A 72 -9.64 4.00 7.15
N GLY A 73 -10.83 4.11 7.76
CA GLY A 73 -11.06 4.84 9.00
C GLY A 73 -10.97 6.36 8.87
N LEU A 74 -10.70 6.89 7.67
CA LEU A 74 -10.57 8.33 7.41
C LEU A 74 -11.85 8.94 6.84
N PHE A 75 -12.77 8.12 6.35
CA PHE A 75 -14.04 8.55 5.79
C PHE A 75 -15.21 7.88 6.51
N GLN A 76 -16.33 8.60 6.52
CA GLN A 76 -17.61 8.11 6.97
C GLN A 76 -18.63 8.28 5.84
N PRO A 77 -18.93 7.24 5.06
CA PRO A 77 -20.00 7.29 4.09
C PRO A 77 -21.33 7.62 4.75
N ILE A 78 -22.08 8.54 4.15
CA ILE A 78 -23.40 8.95 4.63
C ILE A 78 -24.42 7.98 4.05
N ASP A 79 -25.35 7.52 4.89
CA ASP A 79 -26.43 6.64 4.45
C ASP A 79 -27.24 7.29 3.31
N SER A 80 -27.38 6.58 2.20
CA SER A 80 -28.13 7.04 1.02
C SER A 80 -29.59 7.37 1.29
N ALA A 81 -30.18 6.79 2.34
CA ALA A 81 -31.51 7.12 2.79
C ALA A 81 -31.65 8.58 3.30
N ALA A 82 -30.54 9.23 3.62
CA ALA A 82 -30.52 10.64 4.03
C ALA A 82 -30.45 11.60 2.82
N PHE A 83 -30.27 11.10 1.61
CA PHE A 83 -30.12 11.95 0.40
C PHE A 83 -31.47 12.52 -0.05
N ILE A 84 -31.51 13.83 -0.25
CA ILE A 84 -32.75 14.54 -0.65
C ILE A 84 -32.97 14.38 -2.15
N ALA A 85 -31.99 14.74 -2.98
CA ALA A 85 -32.09 14.72 -4.43
C ALA A 85 -30.73 14.44 -5.06
N PRO A 86 -30.29 13.16 -5.16
CA PRO A 86 -29.03 12.83 -5.80
C PRO A 86 -29.04 13.27 -7.29
N PRO A 87 -27.88 13.79 -7.78
CA PRO A 87 -27.74 14.15 -9.18
C PRO A 87 -27.93 12.93 -10.10
N LYS A 88 -28.61 13.15 -11.23
CA LYS A 88 -28.92 12.09 -12.21
C LYS A 88 -27.78 11.80 -13.19
N ALA A 89 -26.72 12.57 -13.20
CA ALA A 89 -25.56 12.37 -14.05
C ALA A 89 -24.35 13.15 -13.52
N PRO A 90 -23.10 12.70 -13.77
CA PRO A 90 -21.88 13.42 -13.40
C PRO A 90 -21.80 14.83 -14.00
N SER A 91 -22.36 15.04 -15.19
CA SER A 91 -22.38 16.33 -15.89
C SER A 91 -23.33 17.36 -15.26
N ILE A 92 -24.21 16.94 -14.35
CA ILE A 92 -25.20 17.84 -13.70
C ILE A 92 -24.57 18.34 -12.38
N ARG A 93 -24.43 19.69 -12.31
CA ARG A 93 -23.97 20.33 -11.08
C ARG A 93 -24.95 20.07 -9.93
N PRO A 94 -24.51 19.55 -8.77
CA PRO A 94 -25.38 19.32 -7.63
C PRO A 94 -25.98 20.60 -7.06
N ASN A 95 -27.19 20.49 -6.48
CA ASN A 95 -27.69 21.51 -5.58
C ASN A 95 -27.07 21.31 -4.18
N PHE A 96 -26.05 22.06 -3.86
CA PHE A 96 -25.28 21.88 -2.60
C PHE A 96 -26.10 22.13 -1.34
N SER A 97 -27.24 22.84 -1.43
CA SER A 97 -28.13 23.01 -0.28
C SER A 97 -28.77 21.70 0.20
N ASP A 98 -28.80 20.67 -0.62
CA ASP A 98 -29.34 19.36 -0.28
C ASP A 98 -28.31 18.50 0.50
N TRP A 99 -27.01 18.83 0.41
CA TRP A 99 -25.90 18.07 0.98
C TRP A 99 -25.33 18.66 2.27
N THR A 100 -25.45 19.98 2.44
CA THR A 100 -25.00 20.67 3.66
C THR A 100 -25.74 20.19 4.92
N PRO A 101 -27.09 20.02 4.93
CA PRO A 101 -27.80 19.55 6.11
C PRO A 101 -27.45 18.12 6.55
N VAL A 102 -27.07 17.25 5.61
CA VAL A 102 -26.64 15.88 5.91
C VAL A 102 -25.17 15.81 6.34
N GLY A 103 -24.47 16.95 6.37
CA GLY A 103 -23.10 17.09 6.87
C GLY A 103 -22.02 16.64 5.88
N ALA A 104 -22.36 16.40 4.61
CA ALA A 104 -21.39 15.97 3.60
C ALA A 104 -20.29 17.02 3.40
N LYS A 105 -19.04 16.57 3.35
CA LYS A 105 -17.88 17.37 2.94
C LYS A 105 -17.51 17.11 1.49
N GLY A 106 -17.57 15.86 1.08
CA GLY A 106 -17.42 15.40 -0.30
C GLY A 106 -18.72 14.81 -0.83
N LEU A 107 -18.91 14.92 -2.14
CA LEU A 107 -20.00 14.26 -2.86
C LEU A 107 -19.46 13.62 -4.12
N LEU A 108 -19.53 12.29 -4.19
CA LEU A 108 -19.21 11.53 -5.39
C LEU A 108 -20.48 11.24 -6.18
N VAL A 109 -20.48 11.62 -7.45
CA VAL A 109 -21.54 11.36 -8.41
C VAL A 109 -20.96 10.62 -9.59
N GLY A 110 -21.63 9.59 -10.07
CA GLY A 110 -21.15 8.81 -11.21
C GLY A 110 -22.25 8.29 -12.11
N SER A 111 -21.84 7.84 -13.29
CA SER A 111 -22.63 6.99 -14.19
C SER A 111 -21.91 5.69 -14.47
N ALA A 112 -22.66 4.58 -14.53
CA ALA A 112 -22.13 3.27 -14.83
C ALA A 112 -23.17 2.44 -15.59
N TYR A 113 -22.79 1.96 -16.78
CA TYR A 113 -23.67 1.16 -17.64
C TYR A 113 -22.86 0.30 -18.59
N THR A 114 -23.49 -0.73 -19.12
CA THR A 114 -22.91 -1.55 -20.19
C THR A 114 -23.34 -1.00 -21.53
N ASP A 115 -22.38 -0.74 -22.41
CA ASP A 115 -22.65 -0.25 -23.77
C ASP A 115 -23.12 -1.37 -24.72
N GLU A 116 -23.40 -1.03 -25.98
CA GLU A 116 -23.88 -1.95 -27.02
C GLU A 116 -22.85 -3.05 -27.36
N ASN A 117 -21.58 -2.83 -27.05
CA ASN A 117 -20.49 -3.81 -27.25
C ASN A 117 -20.28 -4.71 -26.02
N GLY A 118 -21.09 -4.53 -24.99
CA GLY A 118 -20.96 -5.28 -23.75
C GLY A 118 -19.86 -4.77 -22.82
N MET A 119 -19.28 -3.59 -23.09
CA MET A 119 -18.24 -2.99 -22.26
C MET A 119 -18.84 -2.11 -21.17
N LEU A 120 -18.33 -2.22 -19.97
CA LEU A 120 -18.66 -1.35 -18.86
C LEU A 120 -18.08 0.05 -19.12
N GLN A 121 -18.93 1.06 -19.10
CA GLN A 121 -18.59 2.47 -19.19
C GLN A 121 -18.83 3.13 -17.84
N VAL A 122 -17.85 3.91 -17.34
CA VAL A 122 -17.93 4.58 -16.05
C VAL A 122 -17.44 6.01 -16.18
N GLU A 123 -18.17 6.94 -15.61
CA GLU A 123 -17.76 8.33 -15.43
C GLU A 123 -18.06 8.76 -14.00
N PHE A 124 -17.24 9.64 -13.44
CA PHE A 124 -17.49 10.19 -12.10
C PHE A 124 -17.00 11.63 -11.96
N VAL A 125 -17.57 12.34 -11.01
CA VAL A 125 -17.12 13.66 -10.53
C VAL A 125 -17.17 13.65 -9.00
N LEU A 126 -16.11 14.10 -8.38
CA LEU A 126 -16.02 14.36 -6.95
C LEU A 126 -16.17 15.86 -6.70
N TRP A 127 -17.11 16.23 -5.86
CA TRP A 127 -17.39 17.61 -5.49
C TRP A 127 -16.99 17.90 -4.05
N ASP A 128 -16.39 19.05 -3.81
CA ASP A 128 -16.29 19.64 -2.47
C ASP A 128 -17.57 20.39 -2.17
N VAL A 129 -18.35 19.89 -1.20
CA VAL A 129 -19.64 20.46 -0.82
C VAL A 129 -19.50 21.82 -0.14
N VAL A 130 -18.35 22.05 0.55
CA VAL A 130 -18.09 23.30 1.28
C VAL A 130 -17.72 24.43 0.33
N THR A 131 -16.79 24.17 -0.60
CA THR A 131 -16.37 25.17 -1.59
C THR A 131 -17.25 25.20 -2.84
N GLN A 132 -18.12 24.20 -3.00
CA GLN A 132 -19.05 24.04 -4.13
C GLN A 132 -18.34 23.93 -5.48
N LYS A 133 -17.16 23.33 -5.50
CA LYS A 133 -16.34 23.10 -6.70
C LYS A 133 -16.13 21.61 -6.92
N ASP A 134 -15.93 21.26 -8.18
CA ASP A 134 -15.38 19.95 -8.52
C ASP A 134 -13.94 19.86 -8.04
N ILE A 135 -13.57 18.72 -7.43
CA ILE A 135 -12.22 18.41 -6.98
C ILE A 135 -11.50 17.65 -8.08
N THR A 136 -12.11 16.57 -8.55
CA THR A 136 -11.57 15.71 -9.61
C THR A 136 -12.71 15.04 -10.37
N GLN A 137 -12.42 14.62 -11.59
CA GLN A 137 -13.32 13.86 -12.43
C GLN A 137 -12.55 12.84 -13.25
N GLY A 138 -13.23 11.79 -13.66
CA GLY A 138 -12.61 10.75 -14.48
C GLY A 138 -13.60 9.89 -15.21
N SER A 139 -13.08 9.14 -16.16
CA SER A 139 -13.81 8.11 -16.90
C SER A 139 -12.96 6.88 -17.10
N GLY A 140 -13.62 5.74 -17.26
CA GLY A 140 -12.95 4.48 -17.53
C GLY A 140 -13.86 3.49 -18.21
N ASN A 141 -13.27 2.49 -18.84
CA ASN A 141 -14.00 1.36 -19.39
C ASN A 141 -13.29 0.05 -19.12
N SER A 142 -14.05 -1.04 -19.08
CA SER A 142 -13.51 -2.40 -18.94
C SER A 142 -14.52 -3.41 -19.49
N ASP A 143 -14.13 -4.68 -19.55
CA ASP A 143 -15.12 -5.72 -19.55
C ASP A 143 -15.92 -5.73 -18.21
N PRO A 144 -17.09 -6.41 -18.15
CA PRO A 144 -17.91 -6.41 -16.94
C PRO A 144 -17.20 -7.00 -15.70
N ALA A 145 -16.20 -7.85 -15.87
CA ALA A 145 -15.41 -8.41 -14.76
C ALA A 145 -14.54 -7.36 -14.07
N GLY A 146 -14.20 -6.25 -14.75
CA GLY A 146 -13.42 -5.16 -14.21
C GLY A 146 -14.19 -4.18 -13.31
N LEU A 147 -15.49 -4.43 -13.04
CA LEU A 147 -16.31 -3.54 -12.21
C LEU A 147 -15.66 -3.23 -10.86
N ARG A 148 -15.20 -4.24 -10.16
CA ARG A 148 -14.57 -4.04 -8.84
C ARG A 148 -13.30 -3.23 -8.94
N GLN A 149 -12.45 -3.54 -9.92
CA GLN A 149 -11.20 -2.81 -10.13
C GLN A 149 -11.45 -1.33 -10.42
N LEU A 150 -12.43 -1.00 -11.26
CA LEU A 150 -12.80 0.40 -11.52
C LEU A 150 -13.34 1.08 -10.27
N SER A 151 -14.13 0.37 -9.45
CA SER A 151 -14.63 0.91 -8.17
C SER A 151 -13.49 1.23 -7.20
N HIS A 152 -12.55 0.31 -7.01
CA HIS A 152 -11.36 0.51 -6.16
C HIS A 152 -10.51 1.69 -6.65
N LYS A 153 -10.30 1.83 -7.96
CA LYS A 153 -9.58 2.98 -8.53
C LYS A 153 -10.28 4.30 -8.27
N ILE A 154 -11.61 4.34 -8.34
CA ILE A 154 -12.37 5.56 -7.99
C ILE A 154 -12.19 5.87 -6.50
N ALA A 155 -12.25 4.86 -5.63
CA ALA A 155 -11.98 5.05 -4.21
C ALA A 155 -10.54 5.56 -3.96
N ASP A 156 -9.54 5.07 -4.71
CA ASP A 156 -8.17 5.56 -4.67
C ASP A 156 -8.08 7.05 -5.03
N TYR A 157 -8.73 7.48 -6.11
CA TYR A 157 -8.79 8.91 -6.47
C TYR A 157 -9.43 9.77 -5.38
N VAL A 158 -10.55 9.31 -4.81
CA VAL A 158 -11.20 10.03 -3.70
C VAL A 158 -10.27 10.11 -2.49
N TYR A 159 -9.62 9.02 -2.14
CA TYR A 159 -8.68 8.96 -1.02
C TYR A 159 -7.51 9.92 -1.21
N GLU A 160 -6.86 9.90 -2.39
CA GLU A 160 -5.72 10.75 -2.71
C GLU A 160 -6.07 12.24 -2.66
N GLU A 161 -7.21 12.63 -3.21
CA GLU A 161 -7.66 14.03 -3.22
C GLU A 161 -7.89 14.59 -1.81
N PHE A 162 -8.40 13.79 -0.88
CA PHE A 162 -8.65 14.24 0.49
C PHE A 162 -7.43 14.12 1.39
N THR A 163 -6.56 13.14 1.20
CA THR A 163 -5.43 12.86 2.09
C THR A 163 -4.10 13.39 1.56
N GLY A 164 -3.94 13.46 0.25
CA GLY A 164 -2.69 13.73 -0.45
C GLY A 164 -1.74 12.53 -0.47
N ASP A 165 -2.16 11.38 0.04
CA ASP A 165 -1.44 10.10 -0.03
C ASP A 165 -2.05 9.24 -1.13
N THR A 166 -1.24 8.46 -1.83
CA THR A 166 -1.71 7.52 -2.87
C THR A 166 -2.71 6.52 -2.28
N GLY A 167 -3.81 6.27 -2.98
CA GLY A 167 -4.78 5.25 -2.63
C GLY A 167 -4.21 3.83 -2.71
N TYR A 168 -4.87 2.88 -2.07
CA TYR A 168 -4.40 1.48 -1.95
C TYR A 168 -5.53 0.45 -2.11
N PHE A 169 -6.72 0.86 -2.53
CA PHE A 169 -7.86 -0.04 -2.64
C PHE A 169 -7.77 -0.94 -3.87
N ASP A 170 -7.18 -0.47 -5.00
CA ASP A 170 -6.87 -1.31 -6.15
C ASP A 170 -5.56 -2.09 -5.92
N THR A 171 -5.50 -2.83 -4.81
CA THR A 171 -4.36 -3.68 -4.46
C THR A 171 -4.80 -5.10 -4.14
N GLN A 172 -3.83 -6.02 -4.13
CA GLN A 172 -4.07 -7.43 -3.85
C GLN A 172 -3.23 -7.93 -2.67
N ILE A 173 -3.76 -8.89 -1.96
CA ILE A 173 -3.08 -9.57 -0.86
C ILE A 173 -2.69 -10.97 -1.32
N VAL A 174 -1.39 -11.28 -1.27
CA VAL A 174 -0.89 -12.65 -1.42
C VAL A 174 -0.64 -13.24 -0.03
N TYR A 175 -1.11 -14.46 0.20
CA TYR A 175 -1.00 -15.11 1.51
C TYR A 175 -0.93 -16.62 1.40
N VAL A 176 -0.61 -17.27 2.52
CA VAL A 176 -0.65 -18.73 2.64
C VAL A 176 -2.02 -19.15 3.18
N ALA A 177 -2.84 -19.72 2.33
CA ALA A 177 -4.11 -20.32 2.74
C ALA A 177 -3.85 -21.73 3.29
N GLU A 178 -4.37 -22.01 4.48
CA GLU A 178 -4.26 -23.30 5.14
C GLU A 178 -5.62 -24.00 5.16
N SER A 179 -5.64 -25.27 4.83
CA SER A 179 -6.86 -26.10 4.81
C SER A 179 -6.54 -27.53 5.28
N GLY A 180 -7.60 -28.29 5.59
CA GLY A 180 -7.46 -29.67 6.06
C GLY A 180 -7.44 -29.80 7.59
N SER A 181 -7.34 -31.05 8.08
CA SER A 181 -7.26 -31.35 9.52
C SER A 181 -5.86 -31.05 10.04
N GLN A 182 -5.71 -30.96 11.38
CA GLN A 182 -4.41 -30.72 12.01
C GLN A 182 -3.33 -31.75 11.61
N ALA A 183 -3.73 -32.98 11.30
CA ALA A 183 -2.81 -34.04 10.87
C ALA A 183 -2.51 -34.03 9.35
N GLN A 184 -3.32 -33.32 8.55
CA GLN A 184 -3.21 -33.30 7.08
C GLN A 184 -3.45 -31.85 6.59
N ARG A 185 -2.63 -30.93 7.06
CA ARG A 185 -2.69 -29.53 6.65
C ARG A 185 -2.08 -29.34 5.28
N VAL A 186 -2.83 -28.71 4.40
CA VAL A 186 -2.38 -28.33 3.07
C VAL A 186 -2.23 -26.81 3.04
N LYS A 187 -1.04 -26.34 2.69
CA LYS A 187 -0.74 -24.91 2.51
C LYS A 187 -0.64 -24.59 1.03
N ARG A 188 -1.30 -23.52 0.62
CA ARG A 188 -1.30 -23.03 -0.76
C ARG A 188 -1.03 -21.54 -0.76
N LEU A 189 -0.30 -21.06 -1.73
CA LEU A 189 -0.33 -19.64 -2.04
C LEU A 189 -1.70 -19.30 -2.59
N ALA A 190 -2.26 -18.22 -2.09
CA ALA A 190 -3.52 -17.67 -2.55
C ALA A 190 -3.38 -16.15 -2.72
N ILE A 191 -4.23 -15.59 -3.55
CA ILE A 191 -4.34 -14.16 -3.80
C ILE A 191 -5.81 -13.77 -3.73
N MET A 192 -6.07 -12.56 -3.24
CA MET A 192 -7.38 -11.92 -3.20
C MET A 192 -7.23 -10.42 -3.32
N ASP A 193 -8.31 -9.71 -3.64
CA ASP A 193 -8.35 -8.26 -3.53
C ASP A 193 -8.25 -7.85 -2.05
N GLN A 194 -7.87 -6.61 -1.78
CA GLN A 194 -7.62 -6.15 -0.42
C GLN A 194 -8.87 -6.26 0.49
N ASP A 195 -10.07 -6.27 -0.08
CA ASP A 195 -11.35 -6.42 0.61
C ASP A 195 -11.83 -7.89 0.74
N GLY A 196 -10.97 -8.85 0.36
CA GLY A 196 -11.22 -10.29 0.48
C GLY A 196 -11.94 -10.93 -0.69
N HIS A 197 -12.30 -10.18 -1.72
CA HIS A 197 -12.93 -10.74 -2.92
C HIS A 197 -11.92 -11.32 -3.90
N ASN A 198 -12.42 -11.96 -4.96
CA ASN A 198 -11.62 -12.56 -6.05
C ASN A 198 -10.53 -13.53 -5.57
N HIS A 199 -10.81 -14.23 -4.46
CA HIS A 199 -9.91 -15.26 -3.94
C HIS A 199 -9.65 -16.36 -4.96
N ARG A 200 -8.35 -16.67 -5.18
CA ARG A 200 -7.93 -17.83 -5.97
C ARG A 200 -6.62 -18.41 -5.46
N TYR A 201 -6.45 -19.71 -5.62
CA TYR A 201 -5.18 -20.37 -5.33
C TYR A 201 -4.17 -20.15 -6.46
N LEU A 202 -2.91 -19.90 -6.10
CA LEU A 202 -1.78 -19.77 -7.02
C LEU A 202 -0.96 -21.07 -7.10
N THR A 203 -1.05 -21.94 -6.08
CA THR A 203 -0.37 -23.25 -6.05
C THR A 203 -1.33 -24.38 -5.74
N ASN A 204 -0.95 -25.60 -6.10
CA ASN A 204 -1.79 -26.80 -5.94
C ASN A 204 -1.78 -27.43 -4.53
N GLY A 205 -0.83 -27.04 -3.66
CA GLY A 205 -0.68 -27.55 -2.30
C GLY A 205 0.03 -28.91 -2.19
N LEU A 206 0.77 -29.32 -3.21
CA LEU A 206 1.59 -30.53 -3.14
C LEU A 206 2.86 -30.31 -2.32
N ASP A 207 3.42 -29.11 -2.39
CA ASP A 207 4.60 -28.69 -1.64
C ASP A 207 4.23 -27.74 -0.50
N LEU A 208 5.05 -27.71 0.54
CA LEU A 208 4.94 -26.72 1.59
C LEU A 208 5.42 -25.37 1.04
N VAL A 209 4.54 -24.38 1.06
CA VAL A 209 4.83 -23.01 0.62
C VAL A 209 4.71 -22.05 1.79
N LEU A 210 5.62 -21.05 1.87
CA LEU A 210 5.70 -20.10 2.98
C LEU A 210 6.13 -18.70 2.50
N THR A 211 5.85 -17.71 3.31
CA THR A 211 6.37 -16.31 3.22
C THR A 211 6.30 -15.69 1.83
N PRO A 212 5.12 -15.63 1.18
CA PRO A 212 5.00 -14.96 -0.10
C PRO A 212 5.19 -13.44 0.05
N ARG A 213 5.82 -12.82 -0.97
CA ARG A 213 6.03 -11.37 -1.05
C ARG A 213 5.89 -10.92 -2.50
N PHE A 214 5.06 -9.89 -2.73
CA PHE A 214 4.96 -9.25 -4.03
C PHE A 214 6.25 -8.54 -4.41
N SER A 215 6.58 -8.58 -5.70
CA SER A 215 7.50 -7.64 -6.32
C SER A 215 6.87 -6.25 -6.33
N PRO A 216 7.62 -5.17 -6.02
CA PRO A 216 7.09 -3.81 -6.09
C PRO A 216 6.91 -3.30 -7.53
N THR A 217 7.49 -3.96 -8.53
CA THR A 217 7.57 -3.48 -9.91
C THR A 217 7.03 -4.46 -10.96
N ALA A 218 6.75 -5.71 -10.57
CA ALA A 218 6.29 -6.76 -11.48
C ALA A 218 5.14 -7.56 -10.84
N ASN A 219 4.35 -8.22 -11.69
CA ASN A 219 3.27 -9.11 -11.23
C ASN A 219 3.81 -10.48 -10.79
N GLU A 220 4.80 -10.45 -9.93
CA GLU A 220 5.53 -11.62 -9.45
C GLU A 220 5.50 -11.69 -7.93
N VAL A 221 5.53 -12.92 -7.43
CA VAL A 221 5.60 -13.23 -6.00
C VAL A 221 6.83 -14.07 -5.72
N ALA A 222 7.73 -13.58 -4.86
CA ALA A 222 8.78 -14.40 -4.29
C ALA A 222 8.23 -15.18 -3.10
N TYR A 223 8.56 -16.46 -2.99
CA TYR A 223 8.10 -17.31 -1.90
C TYR A 223 9.08 -18.47 -1.63
N LEU A 224 8.96 -19.07 -0.45
CA LEU A 224 9.64 -20.32 -0.15
C LEU A 224 8.79 -21.50 -0.59
N ASN A 225 9.41 -22.45 -1.27
CA ASN A 225 8.84 -23.76 -1.59
C ASN A 225 9.80 -24.87 -1.10
N TYR A 226 9.25 -25.82 -0.38
CA TYR A 226 9.93 -27.02 0.11
C TYR A 226 9.73 -28.18 -0.88
N PHE A 227 10.33 -28.07 -2.05
CA PHE A 227 10.34 -29.17 -3.00
C PHE A 227 11.35 -30.23 -2.58
N ASN A 228 10.92 -31.49 -2.45
CA ASN A 228 11.71 -32.60 -1.92
C ASN A 228 12.35 -32.29 -0.54
N GLU A 229 11.60 -31.63 0.35
CA GLU A 229 12.06 -31.25 1.70
C GLU A 229 13.20 -30.22 1.73
N GLU A 230 13.61 -29.69 0.58
CA GLU A 230 14.62 -28.64 0.48
C GLU A 230 13.97 -27.26 0.28
N PRO A 231 14.17 -26.29 1.21
CA PRO A 231 13.68 -24.94 1.05
C PRO A 231 14.46 -24.19 -0.03
N ASN A 232 13.74 -23.69 -1.02
CA ASN A 232 14.28 -22.84 -2.08
C ASN A 232 13.37 -21.65 -2.31
N VAL A 233 13.94 -20.55 -2.79
CA VAL A 233 13.21 -19.38 -3.21
C VAL A 233 12.73 -19.57 -4.65
N TYR A 234 11.46 -19.30 -4.88
CA TYR A 234 10.82 -19.31 -6.18
C TYR A 234 10.20 -17.94 -6.48
N LEU A 235 10.18 -17.59 -7.76
CA LEU A 235 9.31 -16.56 -8.31
C LEU A 235 8.08 -17.23 -8.94
N LEU A 236 6.94 -16.64 -8.75
CA LEU A 236 5.67 -17.04 -9.37
C LEU A 236 5.08 -15.83 -10.08
N ASP A 237 4.85 -15.94 -11.38
CA ASP A 237 4.07 -14.96 -12.14
C ASP A 237 2.59 -15.15 -11.80
N VAL A 238 1.95 -14.08 -11.32
CA VAL A 238 0.59 -14.13 -10.76
C VAL A 238 -0.47 -14.40 -11.84
N PHE A 239 -0.24 -14.00 -13.09
CA PHE A 239 -1.20 -14.19 -14.18
C PHE A 239 -1.08 -15.54 -14.84
N THR A 240 0.15 -15.98 -15.13
CA THR A 240 0.42 -17.22 -15.85
C THR A 240 0.58 -18.44 -14.95
N ALA A 241 0.72 -18.22 -13.63
CA ALA A 241 1.09 -19.23 -12.62
C ALA A 241 2.41 -19.96 -12.94
N ARG A 242 3.24 -19.40 -13.82
CA ARG A 242 4.57 -19.94 -14.11
C ARG A 242 5.47 -19.71 -12.91
N THR A 243 6.20 -20.73 -12.51
CA THR A 243 7.17 -20.68 -11.42
C THR A 243 8.59 -20.85 -11.94
N GLU A 244 9.53 -20.10 -11.33
CA GLU A 244 10.96 -20.20 -11.59
C GLU A 244 11.71 -20.28 -10.27
N ARG A 245 12.66 -21.22 -10.16
CA ARG A 245 13.54 -21.29 -8.99
C ARG A 245 14.61 -20.20 -9.10
N LEU A 246 14.71 -19.38 -8.06
CA LEU A 246 15.77 -18.37 -7.96
C LEU A 246 17.02 -18.97 -7.35
N GLY A 247 18.10 -19.00 -8.13
CA GLY A 247 19.45 -19.29 -7.68
C GLY A 247 19.63 -20.63 -6.97
N SER A 248 20.86 -20.84 -6.49
CA SER A 248 21.21 -21.92 -5.56
C SER A 248 21.84 -21.27 -4.32
N PHE A 249 21.21 -21.44 -3.17
CA PHE A 249 21.66 -20.80 -1.93
C PHE A 249 22.49 -21.77 -1.10
N PRO A 250 23.61 -21.34 -0.50
CA PRO A 250 24.48 -22.18 0.31
C PRO A 250 23.88 -22.37 1.71
N GLY A 251 22.73 -23.03 1.84
CA GLY A 251 22.09 -23.27 3.13
C GLY A 251 20.59 -23.04 3.11
N MET A 252 19.97 -23.06 4.29
CA MET A 252 18.53 -22.90 4.43
C MET A 252 18.15 -21.40 4.32
N THR A 253 17.25 -21.08 3.42
CA THR A 253 16.80 -19.71 3.13
C THR A 253 15.49 -19.40 3.84
N PHE A 254 15.35 -18.19 4.35
CA PHE A 254 14.12 -17.71 5.02
C PHE A 254 13.75 -16.30 4.60
N ALA A 255 12.44 -16.01 4.62
CA ALA A 255 11.85 -14.70 4.53
C ALA A 255 12.39 -13.80 3.40
N PRO A 256 12.34 -14.25 2.12
CA PRO A 256 12.77 -13.42 1.01
C PRO A 256 11.88 -12.17 0.92
N ARG A 257 12.49 -10.99 0.66
CA ARG A 257 11.79 -9.73 0.42
C ARG A 257 12.48 -8.95 -0.68
N PHE A 258 11.70 -8.33 -1.55
CA PHE A 258 12.23 -7.43 -2.57
C PHE A 258 12.75 -6.13 -1.97
N GLY A 259 13.77 -5.56 -2.60
CA GLY A 259 14.09 -4.15 -2.48
C GLY A 259 13.02 -3.28 -3.14
N PRO A 260 12.96 -1.97 -2.82
CA PRO A 260 11.89 -1.08 -3.32
C PRO A 260 11.86 -0.93 -4.85
N ASP A 261 12.99 -1.12 -5.52
CA ASP A 261 13.11 -1.02 -6.97
C ASP A 261 12.91 -2.38 -7.69
N GLY A 262 12.70 -3.48 -6.93
CA GLY A 262 12.57 -4.83 -7.48
C GLY A 262 13.86 -5.48 -7.99
N ASP A 263 14.97 -4.73 -8.03
CA ASP A 263 16.27 -5.20 -8.56
C ASP A 263 17.03 -6.13 -7.61
N LYS A 264 16.61 -6.17 -6.36
CA LYS A 264 17.27 -6.91 -5.28
C LYS A 264 16.28 -7.73 -4.50
N LEU A 265 16.76 -8.86 -4.00
CA LEU A 265 16.04 -9.68 -3.03
C LEU A 265 16.92 -9.83 -1.79
N ILE A 266 16.36 -9.51 -0.61
CA ILE A 266 17.02 -9.67 0.67
C ILE A 266 16.42 -10.87 1.40
N MET A 267 17.28 -11.65 2.06
CA MET A 267 16.86 -12.89 2.73
C MET A 267 17.77 -13.25 3.89
N SER A 268 17.31 -14.16 4.71
CA SER A 268 18.15 -14.79 5.75
C SER A 268 18.64 -16.14 5.26
N LEU A 269 19.94 -16.43 5.39
CA LEU A 269 20.53 -17.74 5.08
C LEU A 269 21.15 -18.35 6.32
N ALA A 270 20.72 -19.57 6.67
CA ALA A 270 21.37 -20.37 7.71
C ALA A 270 22.44 -21.25 7.05
N LYS A 271 23.70 -20.99 7.40
CA LYS A 271 24.87 -21.72 6.93
C LYS A 271 25.82 -22.00 8.08
N ASP A 272 26.32 -23.23 8.18
CA ASP A 272 27.32 -23.65 9.19
C ASP A 272 26.90 -23.33 10.65
N GLY A 273 25.59 -23.38 10.93
CA GLY A 273 25.01 -23.07 12.25
C GLY A 273 24.82 -21.60 12.57
N LEU A 274 25.15 -20.68 11.65
CA LEU A 274 24.93 -19.25 11.75
C LEU A 274 23.84 -18.83 10.80
N THR A 275 23.11 -17.74 11.14
CA THR A 275 22.08 -17.17 10.27
C THR A 275 22.37 -15.70 10.08
N ASP A 276 22.63 -15.32 8.85
CA ASP A 276 22.97 -13.96 8.46
C ASP A 276 22.04 -13.43 7.37
N ILE A 277 22.04 -12.12 7.19
CA ILE A 277 21.31 -11.42 6.13
C ILE A 277 22.16 -11.39 4.86
N TYR A 278 21.53 -11.78 3.76
CA TYR A 278 22.11 -11.77 2.41
C TYR A 278 21.23 -10.99 1.46
N GLU A 279 21.88 -10.38 0.48
CA GLU A 279 21.25 -9.69 -0.66
C GLU A 279 21.58 -10.44 -1.94
N MET A 280 20.60 -10.60 -2.82
CA MET A 280 20.77 -11.11 -4.18
C MET A 280 20.41 -10.03 -5.18
N ASP A 281 21.26 -9.81 -6.17
CA ASP A 281 20.94 -9.04 -7.38
C ASP A 281 20.06 -9.89 -8.29
N MET A 282 18.85 -9.41 -8.62
CA MET A 282 17.86 -10.19 -9.38
C MET A 282 18.28 -10.43 -10.83
N ARG A 283 19.05 -9.54 -11.42
CA ARG A 283 19.50 -9.64 -12.80
C ARG A 283 20.69 -10.61 -12.97
N THR A 284 21.64 -10.56 -12.06
CA THR A 284 22.88 -11.38 -12.13
C THR A 284 22.82 -12.64 -11.29
N GLN A 285 21.84 -12.73 -10.38
CA GLN A 285 21.70 -13.75 -9.34
C GLN A 285 22.91 -13.87 -8.42
N SER A 286 23.77 -12.84 -8.36
CA SER A 286 24.90 -12.79 -7.45
C SER A 286 24.46 -12.51 -6.02
N ILE A 287 25.07 -13.18 -5.05
CA ILE A 287 24.71 -13.11 -3.63
C ILE A 287 25.82 -12.41 -2.85
N SER A 288 25.45 -11.45 -2.00
CA SER A 288 26.34 -10.72 -1.09
C SER A 288 25.88 -10.87 0.35
N GLN A 289 26.80 -11.17 1.27
CA GLN A 289 26.55 -11.26 2.70
C GLN A 289 26.59 -9.85 3.31
N LEU A 290 25.50 -9.42 3.96
CA LEU A 290 25.39 -8.09 4.58
C LEU A 290 25.70 -8.10 6.08
N THR A 291 25.35 -9.19 6.80
CA THR A 291 25.75 -9.34 8.20
C THR A 291 26.71 -10.53 8.35
N LYS A 292 27.63 -10.41 9.31
CA LYS A 292 28.57 -11.46 9.63
C LYS A 292 28.83 -11.46 11.14
N SER A 293 28.03 -12.23 11.85
CA SER A 293 28.09 -12.27 13.31
C SER A 293 27.91 -13.70 13.83
N ALA A 294 28.18 -13.92 15.12
CA ALA A 294 27.83 -15.17 15.78
C ALA A 294 26.35 -15.22 16.21
N SER A 295 25.58 -14.26 15.82
CA SER A 295 24.15 -14.10 16.19
C SER A 295 23.24 -14.61 15.09
N ILE A 296 21.97 -14.81 15.44
CA ILE A 296 20.90 -15.17 14.50
C ILE A 296 20.27 -13.88 13.98
N ASP A 297 20.62 -13.48 12.76
CA ASP A 297 20.09 -12.31 12.06
C ASP A 297 19.04 -12.76 11.05
N THR A 298 17.78 -12.33 11.24
CA THR A 298 16.64 -12.81 10.40
C THR A 298 15.63 -11.74 10.06
N SER A 299 14.74 -12.08 9.12
CA SER A 299 13.56 -11.28 8.73
C SER A 299 13.89 -9.85 8.30
N PRO A 300 14.81 -9.66 7.33
CA PRO A 300 15.17 -8.32 6.88
C PRO A 300 14.04 -7.65 6.10
N SER A 301 13.98 -6.32 6.18
CA SER A 301 13.08 -5.47 5.38
C SER A 301 13.76 -4.16 5.01
N TYR A 302 13.76 -3.80 3.73
CA TYR A 302 14.27 -2.51 3.28
C TYR A 302 13.38 -1.35 3.73
N SER A 303 13.99 -0.19 3.96
CA SER A 303 13.28 1.08 3.97
C SER A 303 12.79 1.42 2.56
N PRO A 304 11.69 2.21 2.42
CA PRO A 304 11.13 2.54 1.09
C PRO A 304 12.11 3.27 0.16
N ASP A 305 13.08 3.99 0.73
CA ASP A 305 14.15 4.67 -0.02
C ASP A 305 15.34 3.76 -0.37
N GLY A 306 15.28 2.47 -0.01
CA GLY A 306 16.33 1.47 -0.27
C GLY A 306 17.64 1.69 0.49
N LYS A 307 17.74 2.70 1.38
CA LYS A 307 19.01 3.08 2.01
C LYS A 307 19.31 2.34 3.30
N ARG A 308 18.29 1.77 3.94
CA ARG A 308 18.42 1.08 5.24
C ARG A 308 17.67 -0.24 5.21
N ILE A 309 18.06 -1.11 6.16
CA ILE A 309 17.45 -2.42 6.38
C ILE A 309 17.14 -2.53 7.87
N VAL A 310 15.88 -2.91 8.20
CA VAL A 310 15.50 -3.35 9.54
C VAL A 310 15.51 -4.87 9.58
N PHE A 311 15.96 -5.47 10.66
CA PHE A 311 15.99 -6.92 10.86
C PHE A 311 15.93 -7.26 12.35
N ASN A 312 15.64 -8.50 12.70
CA ASN A 312 15.78 -8.96 14.08
C ASN A 312 17.04 -9.76 14.30
N SER A 313 17.62 -9.60 15.49
CA SER A 313 18.87 -10.24 15.90
C SER A 313 18.88 -10.53 17.40
N ASP A 314 19.52 -11.61 17.79
CA ASP A 314 19.75 -11.98 19.20
C ASP A 314 21.11 -11.53 19.73
N ARG A 315 21.88 -10.72 19.01
CA ARG A 315 23.21 -10.21 19.39
C ARG A 315 23.26 -9.49 20.74
N GLY A 316 22.12 -9.05 21.24
CA GLY A 316 21.98 -8.44 22.57
C GLY A 316 21.50 -9.40 23.66
N GLY A 317 21.51 -10.72 23.42
CA GLY A 317 21.08 -11.77 24.36
C GLY A 317 19.63 -12.22 24.17
N SER A 318 18.75 -11.41 23.54
CA SER A 318 17.41 -11.78 23.14
C SER A 318 17.08 -11.18 21.79
N GLN A 319 16.10 -11.73 21.08
CA GLN A 319 15.68 -11.22 19.77
C GLN A 319 15.13 -9.79 19.89
N GLN A 320 15.78 -8.87 19.21
CA GLN A 320 15.48 -7.44 19.19
C GLN A 320 15.59 -6.90 17.76
N LEU A 321 15.02 -5.73 17.51
CA LEU A 321 15.09 -5.07 16.21
C LEU A 321 16.33 -4.21 16.09
N TYR A 322 16.97 -4.32 14.94
CA TYR A 322 18.15 -3.56 14.56
C TYR A 322 17.93 -2.91 13.19
N VAL A 323 18.54 -1.76 13.01
CA VAL A 323 18.59 -1.04 11.72
C VAL A 323 20.05 -0.92 11.30
N MET A 324 20.32 -1.12 10.01
CA MET A 324 21.64 -0.93 9.39
C MET A 324 21.49 -0.17 8.07
N ASN A 325 22.58 0.34 7.53
CA ASN A 325 22.63 0.81 6.15
C ASN A 325 22.42 -0.37 5.18
N ALA A 326 22.00 -0.10 3.95
CA ALA A 326 21.78 -1.13 2.93
C ALA A 326 23.05 -1.91 2.55
N ASP A 327 24.24 -1.33 2.80
CA ASP A 327 25.54 -1.98 2.62
C ASP A 327 25.97 -2.88 3.80
N GLY A 328 25.10 -3.07 4.82
CA GLY A 328 25.39 -3.83 6.03
C GLY A 328 26.13 -3.07 7.14
N SER A 329 26.51 -1.82 6.89
CA SER A 329 27.24 -1.00 7.86
C SER A 329 26.30 -0.34 8.90
N LYS A 330 26.86 0.21 9.99
CA LYS A 330 26.18 1.01 11.02
C LYS A 330 24.99 0.32 11.70
N VAL A 331 25.16 -0.96 12.05
CA VAL A 331 24.14 -1.72 12.79
C VAL A 331 23.85 -1.06 14.14
N LYS A 332 22.57 -0.71 14.38
CA LYS A 332 22.09 -0.08 15.61
C LYS A 332 20.81 -0.75 16.10
N ARG A 333 20.73 -1.08 17.39
CA ARG A 333 19.50 -1.56 18.03
C ARG A 333 18.46 -0.44 18.12
N VAL A 334 17.18 -0.78 17.86
CA VAL A 334 16.06 0.16 17.93
C VAL A 334 14.93 -0.30 18.85
N SER A 335 14.86 -1.56 19.26
CA SER A 335 13.90 -2.03 20.26
C SER A 335 14.58 -2.29 21.62
N TYR A 336 13.94 -1.86 22.70
CA TYR A 336 14.50 -1.94 24.07
C TYR A 336 13.48 -2.46 25.10
N GLY A 337 12.23 -2.71 24.70
CA GLY A 337 11.19 -3.22 25.58
C GLY A 337 11.40 -4.68 25.98
N ASP A 338 10.63 -5.12 26.96
CA ASP A 338 10.62 -6.51 27.42
C ASP A 338 10.06 -7.44 26.33
N GLY A 339 10.50 -8.70 26.36
CA GLY A 339 10.08 -9.73 25.41
C GLY A 339 11.00 -9.85 24.19
N ARG A 340 10.50 -10.57 23.19
CA ARG A 340 11.20 -10.81 21.91
C ARG A 340 10.48 -10.08 20.80
N TYR A 341 11.24 -9.48 19.91
CA TYR A 341 10.77 -8.78 18.73
C TYR A 341 11.19 -9.55 17.48
N ALA A 342 10.28 -9.70 16.53
CA ALA A 342 10.51 -10.47 15.31
C ALA A 342 9.76 -9.85 14.10
N THR A 343 10.05 -10.36 12.92
CA THR A 343 9.39 -10.05 11.63
C THR A 343 9.14 -8.56 11.39
N PRO A 344 10.17 -7.69 11.51
CA PRO A 344 9.96 -6.28 11.28
C PRO A 344 9.63 -5.99 9.82
N VAL A 345 8.73 -5.03 9.60
CA VAL A 345 8.36 -4.52 8.28
C VAL A 345 8.41 -2.99 8.32
N TRP A 346 9.10 -2.40 7.37
CA TRP A 346 9.13 -0.95 7.24
C TRP A 346 7.84 -0.44 6.59
N SER A 347 7.26 0.62 7.13
CA SER A 347 6.11 1.29 6.54
C SER A 347 6.43 1.83 5.14
N PRO A 348 5.51 1.79 4.18
CA PRO A 348 5.70 2.40 2.86
C PRO A 348 6.04 3.89 2.91
N ARG A 349 5.59 4.63 3.94
CA ARG A 349 5.94 6.03 4.16
C ARG A 349 7.33 6.24 4.79
N GLY A 350 7.94 5.17 5.30
CA GLY A 350 9.28 5.21 5.88
C GLY A 350 9.37 5.81 7.29
N ASP A 351 8.25 6.09 7.94
CA ASP A 351 8.13 6.75 9.23
C ASP A 351 8.09 5.80 10.43
N ILE A 352 7.54 4.60 10.24
CA ILE A 352 7.37 3.59 11.30
C ILE A 352 7.85 2.20 10.88
N ILE A 353 8.05 1.35 11.87
CA ILE A 353 8.35 -0.08 11.72
C ILE A 353 7.23 -0.85 12.41
N ALA A 354 6.55 -1.73 11.67
CA ALA A 354 5.65 -2.73 12.22
C ALA A 354 6.46 -3.97 12.66
N PHE A 355 6.01 -4.69 13.69
CA PHE A 355 6.73 -5.86 14.21
C PHE A 355 5.80 -6.82 14.94
N THR A 356 6.24 -8.06 15.08
CA THR A 356 5.65 -9.02 16.02
C THR A 356 6.44 -8.96 17.34
N LYS A 357 5.73 -8.88 18.48
CA LYS A 357 6.31 -8.95 19.81
C LYS A 357 5.73 -10.13 20.56
N MET A 358 6.61 -10.91 21.19
CA MET A 358 6.19 -11.99 22.09
C MET A 358 6.65 -11.65 23.52
N THR A 359 5.67 -11.54 24.40
CA THR A 359 5.92 -11.30 25.82
C THR A 359 4.86 -12.02 26.67
N ASN A 360 5.25 -12.62 27.79
CA ASN A 360 4.38 -13.36 28.70
C ASN A 360 3.53 -14.45 28.00
N GLY A 361 4.07 -15.10 26.97
CA GLY A 361 3.38 -16.14 26.20
C GLY A 361 2.30 -15.65 25.24
N THR A 362 2.18 -14.34 25.06
CA THR A 362 1.22 -13.70 24.15
C THR A 362 1.96 -13.04 22.97
N PHE A 363 1.41 -13.17 21.78
CA PHE A 363 1.88 -12.49 20.57
C PHE A 363 1.10 -11.20 20.36
N TYR A 364 1.81 -10.16 19.95
CA TYR A 364 1.27 -8.85 19.62
C TYR A 364 1.80 -8.40 18.26
N ILE A 365 0.96 -7.72 17.50
CA ILE A 365 1.39 -6.84 16.43
C ILE A 365 1.58 -5.45 17.01
N GLY A 366 2.74 -4.85 16.81
CA GLY A 366 3.06 -3.51 17.28
C GLY A 366 3.69 -2.67 16.19
N VAL A 367 3.76 -1.37 16.46
CA VAL A 367 4.47 -0.38 15.64
C VAL A 367 5.34 0.50 16.53
N MET A 368 6.43 1.01 15.96
CA MET A 368 7.32 2.00 16.59
C MET A 368 7.88 2.96 15.55
N ASN A 369 8.34 4.11 15.99
CA ASN A 369 9.12 5.02 15.15
C ASN A 369 10.45 4.36 14.74
N ILE A 370 11.06 4.84 13.68
CA ILE A 370 12.32 4.29 13.14
C ILE A 370 13.52 4.40 14.10
N ASP A 371 13.45 5.25 15.10
CA ASP A 371 14.45 5.39 16.16
C ASP A 371 14.18 4.49 17.39
N GLY A 372 13.04 3.78 17.38
CA GLY A 372 12.57 2.89 18.44
C GLY A 372 11.66 3.55 19.47
N SER A 373 11.40 4.83 19.36
CA SER A 373 10.44 5.54 20.23
C SER A 373 8.98 5.26 19.83
N GLY A 374 8.02 5.62 20.68
CA GLY A 374 6.61 5.58 20.32
C GLY A 374 6.04 4.17 20.12
N GLU A 375 6.60 3.15 20.78
CA GLU A 375 6.09 1.77 20.70
C GLU A 375 4.62 1.72 21.09
N ARG A 376 3.79 1.10 20.22
CA ARG A 376 2.37 0.86 20.45
C ARG A 376 2.01 -0.57 20.03
N LEU A 377 1.26 -1.28 20.83
CA LEU A 377 0.72 -2.59 20.51
C LEU A 377 -0.69 -2.40 19.94
N LEU A 378 -0.94 -2.95 18.75
CA LEU A 378 -2.17 -2.75 17.97
C LEU A 378 -3.17 -3.90 18.13
N ALA A 379 -2.65 -5.13 18.16
CA ALA A 379 -3.46 -6.33 18.25
C ALA A 379 -2.74 -7.41 19.07
N GLN A 380 -3.50 -8.35 19.63
CA GLN A 380 -2.97 -9.51 20.35
C GLN A 380 -3.67 -10.79 19.92
N GLY A 381 -2.98 -11.92 20.00
CA GLY A 381 -3.53 -13.24 19.71
C GLY A 381 -2.64 -14.36 20.21
N PHE A 382 -3.12 -15.60 20.05
CA PHE A 382 -2.33 -16.79 20.40
C PHE A 382 -1.19 -17.02 19.38
N LEU A 383 -1.43 -16.70 18.12
CA LEU A 383 -0.43 -16.69 17.05
C LEU A 383 -0.82 -15.56 16.11
N VAL A 384 0.00 -14.51 16.07
CA VAL A 384 -0.18 -13.37 15.19
C VAL A 384 1.11 -13.20 14.40
N GLU A 385 1.06 -13.41 13.09
CA GLU A 385 2.16 -13.15 12.16
C GLU A 385 1.75 -12.02 11.22
N GLY A 386 2.62 -11.02 11.10
CA GLY A 386 2.45 -9.87 10.22
C GLY A 386 3.17 -10.04 8.87
#